data_f0ad4e1d92bff777757b778cba58c340
#
_entry.id   f0ad4e1d92bff777757b778cba58c340
#
_cell.length_a   1.000
_cell.length_b   1.000
_cell.length_c   1.000
_cell.angle_alpha   90.00
_cell.angle_beta   90.00
_cell.angle_gamma   90.00
#
_symmetry.space_group_name_H-M   'P 1'
#
loop_
_entity.id
_entity.type
_entity.pdbx_description
1 polymer ?
#
loop_
_entity_poly.entity_id
_entity_poly.type
_entity_poly.pdbx_seq_one_letter_code
_entity_poly.pdbx_strand_id
1 'polypeptide(L)'
;MPSPSPSSSARGDAPLPERPEALTSYQRWLFFFLSVATFFEGYDLFALAQILPNLRADMGLDPVYAGMLVSFASVGNVLAYFVVDRADRWGRKRVLTITIVGYTIFSLLTAFSTNVWTFALCQLVARIFLLGEYAVAMVYAAEEYPAARRGMVIGVIQACASLGAIVCAIVVPFLLQTPWGWRSVYLVGTVPLVIIAIARRNLRETERFSREAGDEASRDRSFGRILRTPYRARVFQLAAIWALTLFCTQNAVTFWKEFAI
;
A
#
# COMPACT_ATOMS: atom_id res chain seq x y z
N MET A 1 -47.33 41.82 43.38
CA MET A 1 -45.89 41.55 43.24
C MET A 1 -45.72 40.78 41.96
N PRO A 2 -45.09 41.34 40.94
CA PRO A 2 -44.81 40.61 39.68
C PRO A 2 -43.55 39.79 39.85
N SER A 3 -43.57 38.57 39.39
CA SER A 3 -42.44 37.62 39.34
C SER A 3 -41.37 38.05 38.33
N PRO A 4 -40.08 37.87 38.61
CA PRO A 4 -39.03 38.22 37.68
C PRO A 4 -38.98 37.21 36.53
N SER A 5 -38.88 37.73 35.30
CA SER A 5 -38.62 37.01 34.05
C SER A 5 -37.23 36.33 34.10
N PRO A 6 -37.06 35.09 33.57
CA PRO A 6 -35.72 34.49 33.45
C PRO A 6 -34.90 35.23 32.41
N SER A 7 -33.72 35.66 32.85
CA SER A 7 -32.72 36.34 32.03
C SER A 7 -32.19 35.40 30.93
N SER A 8 -32.37 35.82 29.67
CA SER A 8 -31.77 35.32 28.46
C SER A 8 -30.26 35.68 28.43
N SER A 9 -29.41 34.84 29.03
CA SER A 9 -27.96 34.96 28.85
C SER A 9 -27.26 33.69 29.17
N ALA A 10 -27.20 32.79 28.22
CA ALA A 10 -26.14 31.76 28.10
C ALA A 10 -26.23 31.08 26.72
N ARG A 11 -26.16 31.85 25.63
CA ARG A 11 -25.56 31.25 24.43
C ARG A 11 -24.07 31.34 24.70
N GLY A 12 -23.51 30.30 25.31
CA GLY A 12 -22.08 30.12 25.43
C GLY A 12 -21.48 30.11 24.03
N ASP A 13 -20.52 30.99 23.79
CA ASP A 13 -19.66 30.99 22.65
C ASP A 13 -19.01 29.59 22.53
N ALA A 14 -19.61 28.74 21.73
CA ALA A 14 -18.93 27.52 21.29
C ALA A 14 -17.65 27.97 20.59
N PRO A 15 -16.45 27.52 21.00
CA PRO A 15 -15.22 27.92 20.36
C PRO A 15 -15.35 27.60 18.86
N LEU A 16 -15.12 28.62 18.02
CA LEU A 16 -15.10 28.44 16.58
C LEU A 16 -14.16 27.30 16.26
N PRO A 17 -14.51 26.37 15.34
CA PRO A 17 -13.64 25.28 14.97
C PRO A 17 -12.30 25.86 14.55
N GLU A 18 -11.24 25.51 15.26
CA GLU A 18 -9.89 25.95 14.97
C GLU A 18 -9.61 25.69 13.50
N ARG A 19 -9.18 26.71 12.77
CA ARG A 19 -8.80 26.55 11.37
C ARG A 19 -7.72 25.47 11.30
N PRO A 20 -7.89 24.44 10.48
CA PRO A 20 -6.95 23.34 10.41
C PRO A 20 -5.56 23.93 10.09
N GLU A 21 -4.60 23.73 10.98
CA GLU A 21 -3.23 24.19 10.84
C GLU A 21 -2.66 23.80 9.47
N ALA A 22 -1.93 24.72 8.84
CA ALA A 22 -1.29 24.46 7.55
C ALA A 22 -0.26 23.31 7.71
N LEU A 23 -0.22 22.41 6.74
CA LEU A 23 0.77 21.34 6.73
C LEU A 23 2.19 21.90 6.74
N THR A 24 3.05 21.35 7.58
CA THR A 24 4.47 21.70 7.63
C THR A 24 5.17 21.38 6.31
N SER A 25 6.33 21.96 6.05
CA SER A 25 7.11 21.67 4.86
C SER A 25 7.50 20.20 4.76
N TYR A 26 7.78 19.56 5.89
CA TYR A 26 8.04 18.14 5.97
C TYR A 26 6.81 17.31 5.60
N GLN A 27 5.64 17.64 6.13
CA GLN A 27 4.39 16.93 5.83
C GLN A 27 4.01 17.07 4.34
N ARG A 28 4.23 18.23 3.72
CA ARG A 28 4.01 18.42 2.27
C ARG A 28 4.95 17.57 1.44
N TRP A 29 6.23 17.52 1.80
CA TRP A 29 7.20 16.67 1.15
C TRP A 29 6.85 15.18 1.32
N LEU A 30 6.49 14.77 2.53
CA LEU A 30 6.06 13.41 2.85
C LEU A 30 4.81 13.01 2.05
N PHE A 31 3.82 13.91 1.97
CA PHE A 31 2.62 13.69 1.16
C PHE A 31 2.95 13.40 -0.30
N PHE A 32 3.75 14.26 -0.91
CA PHE A 32 4.18 14.06 -2.29
C PHE A 32 4.93 12.73 -2.45
N PHE A 33 5.84 12.46 -1.56
CA PHE A 33 6.64 11.24 -1.57
C PHE A 33 5.81 9.97 -1.44
N LEU A 34 4.89 9.90 -0.47
CA LEU A 34 3.99 8.77 -0.29
C LEU A 34 3.05 8.62 -1.49
N SER A 35 2.54 9.72 -2.04
CA SER A 35 1.67 9.71 -3.21
C SER A 35 2.38 9.11 -4.44
N VAL A 36 3.64 9.48 -4.68
CA VAL A 36 4.44 8.96 -5.79
C VAL A 36 4.75 7.47 -5.56
N ALA A 37 5.13 7.08 -4.33
CA ALA A 37 5.38 5.67 -3.99
C ALA A 37 4.13 4.82 -4.25
N THR A 38 2.99 5.23 -3.71
CA THR A 38 1.72 4.51 -3.84
C THR A 38 1.22 4.47 -5.29
N PHE A 39 1.51 5.50 -6.10
CA PHE A 39 1.25 5.47 -7.53
C PHE A 39 1.99 4.32 -8.23
N PHE A 40 3.28 4.15 -7.96
CA PHE A 40 4.05 3.05 -8.56
C PHE A 40 3.70 1.68 -7.98
N GLU A 41 3.27 1.61 -6.72
CA GLU A 41 2.68 0.40 -6.14
C GLU A 41 1.41 -0.02 -6.90
N GLY A 42 0.52 0.94 -7.18
CA GLY A 42 -0.68 0.71 -7.98
C GLY A 42 -0.37 0.26 -9.40
N TYR A 43 0.64 0.87 -10.04
CA TYR A 43 1.14 0.44 -11.35
C TYR A 43 1.58 -1.04 -11.33
N ASP A 44 2.44 -1.42 -10.40
CA ASP A 44 3.01 -2.77 -10.37
C ASP A 44 2.00 -3.84 -9.96
N LEU A 45 1.06 -3.50 -9.08
CA LEU A 45 0.01 -4.41 -8.67
C LEU A 45 -0.83 -4.90 -9.87
N PHE A 46 -1.05 -4.03 -10.86
CA PHE A 46 -1.80 -4.33 -12.07
C PHE A 46 -0.90 -4.83 -13.23
N ALA A 47 0.41 -4.62 -13.15
CA ALA A 47 1.34 -5.02 -14.22
C ALA A 47 1.24 -6.52 -14.54
N LEU A 48 1.22 -7.40 -13.53
CA LEU A 48 1.12 -8.84 -13.73
C LEU A 48 -0.13 -9.24 -14.52
N ALA A 49 -1.29 -8.66 -14.19
CA ALA A 49 -2.54 -8.93 -14.90
C ALA A 49 -2.46 -8.48 -16.37
N GLN A 50 -1.80 -7.33 -16.63
CA GLN A 50 -1.63 -6.78 -17.96
C GLN A 50 -0.70 -7.57 -18.85
N ILE A 51 0.37 -8.15 -18.30
CA ILE A 51 1.37 -8.92 -19.06
C ILE A 51 1.01 -10.40 -19.16
N LEU A 52 0.06 -10.91 -18.40
CA LEU A 52 -0.21 -12.35 -18.25
C LEU A 52 -0.38 -13.09 -19.58
N PRO A 53 -1.13 -12.59 -20.56
CA PRO A 53 -1.25 -13.25 -21.87
C PRO A 53 0.09 -13.34 -22.61
N ASN A 54 0.89 -12.28 -22.60
CA ASN A 54 2.20 -12.26 -23.25
C ASN A 54 3.23 -13.14 -22.54
N LEU A 55 3.17 -13.18 -21.20
CA LEU A 55 4.00 -14.05 -20.38
C LEU A 55 3.68 -15.53 -20.66
N ARG A 56 2.39 -15.86 -20.81
CA ARG A 56 1.93 -17.21 -21.19
C ARG A 56 2.50 -17.62 -22.54
N ALA A 57 2.42 -16.75 -23.53
CA ALA A 57 2.91 -17.02 -24.86
C ALA A 57 4.44 -17.22 -24.88
N ASP A 58 5.20 -16.37 -24.14
CA ASP A 58 6.66 -16.42 -24.08
C ASP A 58 7.18 -17.66 -23.33
N MET A 59 6.50 -18.07 -22.26
CA MET A 59 6.88 -19.22 -21.41
C MET A 59 6.16 -20.53 -21.73
N GLY A 60 5.29 -20.54 -22.73
CA GLY A 60 4.52 -21.73 -23.14
C GLY A 60 3.57 -22.26 -22.06
N LEU A 61 2.93 -21.35 -21.28
CA LEU A 61 2.08 -21.72 -20.16
C LEU A 61 0.63 -21.99 -20.59
N ASP A 62 0.08 -23.09 -20.13
CA ASP A 62 -1.35 -23.35 -20.16
C ASP A 62 -2.11 -22.35 -19.23
N PRO A 63 -3.35 -21.98 -19.52
CA PRO A 63 -4.20 -21.13 -18.67
C PRO A 63 -4.24 -21.54 -17.21
N VAL A 64 -4.29 -22.84 -16.93
CA VAL A 64 -4.30 -23.40 -15.56
C VAL A 64 -3.01 -23.07 -14.83
N TYR A 65 -1.86 -23.25 -15.46
CA TYR A 65 -0.56 -22.93 -14.87
C TYR A 65 -0.38 -21.42 -14.66
N ALA A 66 -0.92 -20.59 -15.55
CA ALA A 66 -0.92 -19.14 -15.36
C ALA A 66 -1.77 -18.72 -14.16
N GLY A 67 -2.94 -19.33 -13.97
CA GLY A 67 -3.76 -19.15 -12.78
C GLY A 67 -3.05 -19.56 -11.49
N MET A 68 -2.36 -20.70 -11.52
CA MET A 68 -1.55 -21.18 -10.38
C MET A 68 -0.41 -20.21 -10.05
N LEU A 69 0.26 -19.64 -11.06
CA LEU A 69 1.31 -18.66 -10.88
C LEU A 69 0.80 -17.39 -10.18
N VAL A 70 -0.35 -16.85 -10.63
CA VAL A 70 -0.99 -15.69 -10.01
C VAL A 70 -1.40 -16.01 -8.57
N SER A 71 -1.97 -17.19 -8.34
CA SER A 71 -2.36 -17.65 -7.00
C SER A 71 -1.16 -17.80 -6.08
N PHE A 72 -0.08 -18.39 -6.55
CA PHE A 72 1.17 -18.52 -5.80
C PHE A 72 1.77 -17.15 -5.44
N ALA A 73 1.86 -16.24 -6.41
CA ALA A 73 2.32 -14.87 -6.13
C ALA A 73 1.44 -14.17 -5.09
N SER A 74 0.12 -14.45 -5.09
CA SER A 74 -0.85 -13.87 -4.16
C SER A 74 -0.71 -14.37 -2.72
N VAL A 75 -0.05 -15.50 -2.49
CA VAL A 75 0.34 -15.94 -1.12
C VAL A 75 1.22 -14.89 -0.45
N GLY A 76 2.02 -14.14 -1.23
CA GLY A 76 2.80 -13.00 -0.74
C GLY A 76 1.97 -11.96 0.00
N ASN A 77 0.70 -11.78 -0.38
CA ASN A 77 -0.22 -10.85 0.27
C ASN A 77 -0.47 -11.23 1.74
N VAL A 78 -0.60 -12.52 2.03
CA VAL A 78 -0.77 -13.03 3.39
C VAL A 78 0.54 -12.92 4.18
N LEU A 79 1.65 -13.26 3.52
CA LEU A 79 2.98 -13.22 4.14
C LEU A 79 3.44 -11.78 4.45
N ALA A 80 2.92 -10.77 3.76
CA ALA A 80 3.18 -9.35 4.03
C ALA A 80 2.81 -8.96 5.47
N TYR A 81 1.87 -9.65 6.10
CA TYR A 81 1.53 -9.45 7.51
C TYR A 81 2.76 -9.51 8.42
N PHE A 82 3.67 -10.44 8.19
CA PHE A 82 4.90 -10.55 9.00
C PHE A 82 5.82 -9.34 8.86
N VAL A 83 5.79 -8.66 7.72
CA VAL A 83 6.54 -7.42 7.49
C VAL A 83 5.90 -6.27 8.27
N VAL A 84 4.58 -6.18 8.25
CA VAL A 84 3.83 -5.15 8.99
C VAL A 84 4.03 -5.29 10.50
N ASP A 85 3.97 -6.51 11.05
CA ASP A 85 4.25 -6.79 12.47
C ASP A 85 5.66 -6.32 12.87
N ARG A 86 6.64 -6.41 11.98
CA ARG A 86 8.00 -5.92 12.25
C ARG A 86 8.08 -4.39 12.33
N ALA A 87 7.18 -3.65 11.63
CA ALA A 87 7.18 -2.20 11.66
C ALA A 87 6.88 -1.64 13.06
N ASP A 88 6.07 -2.35 13.84
CA ASP A 88 5.78 -1.98 15.22
C ASP A 88 6.97 -2.16 16.17
N ARG A 89 7.91 -3.07 15.82
CA ARG A 89 9.09 -3.40 16.64
C ARG A 89 10.35 -2.68 16.21
N TRP A 90 10.55 -2.55 14.90
CA TRP A 90 11.80 -2.02 14.31
C TRP A 90 11.71 -0.55 13.92
N GLY A 91 10.52 0.04 13.95
CA GLY A 91 10.24 1.40 13.50
C GLY A 91 9.75 1.47 12.07
N ARG A 92 8.87 2.43 11.83
CA ARG A 92 8.19 2.59 10.53
C ARG A 92 9.19 2.93 9.41
N LYS A 93 10.10 3.87 9.67
CA LYS A 93 11.14 4.28 8.72
C LYS A 93 12.01 3.10 8.27
N ARG A 94 12.48 2.28 9.23
CA ARG A 94 13.38 1.16 8.93
C ARG A 94 12.69 0.13 8.06
N VAL A 95 11.47 -0.24 8.40
CA VAL A 95 10.71 -1.23 7.64
C VAL A 95 10.37 -0.72 6.26
N LEU A 96 9.90 0.54 6.12
CA LEU A 96 9.67 1.18 4.83
C LEU A 96 10.92 1.19 3.94
N THR A 97 12.11 1.37 4.53
CA THR A 97 13.36 1.34 3.74
C THR A 97 13.70 -0.07 3.28
N ILE A 98 13.53 -1.07 4.15
CA ILE A 98 13.79 -2.48 3.80
C ILE A 98 12.80 -2.94 2.73
N THR A 99 11.51 -2.58 2.86
CA THR A 99 10.47 -3.02 1.93
C THR A 99 10.68 -2.45 0.54
N ILE A 100 10.97 -1.15 0.40
CA ILE A 100 11.19 -0.55 -0.94
C ILE A 100 12.43 -1.13 -1.61
N VAL A 101 13.52 -1.34 -0.86
CA VAL A 101 14.74 -1.93 -1.43
C VAL A 101 14.49 -3.38 -1.84
N GLY A 102 13.86 -4.16 -0.96
CA GLY A 102 13.50 -5.55 -1.27
C GLY A 102 12.58 -5.64 -2.49
N TYR A 103 11.51 -4.84 -2.51
CA TYR A 103 10.59 -4.77 -3.62
C TYR A 103 11.30 -4.38 -4.93
N THR A 104 12.14 -3.34 -4.92
CA THR A 104 12.90 -2.89 -6.09
C THR A 104 13.81 -3.99 -6.64
N ILE A 105 14.53 -4.70 -5.75
CA ILE A 105 15.43 -5.80 -6.15
C ILE A 105 14.64 -6.95 -6.78
N PHE A 106 13.57 -7.41 -6.14
CA PHE A 106 12.80 -8.55 -6.63
C PHE A 106 11.95 -8.21 -7.86
N SER A 107 11.48 -6.97 -8.00
CA SER A 107 10.85 -6.49 -9.23
C SER A 107 11.86 -6.48 -10.39
N LEU A 108 13.08 -6.00 -10.16
CA LEU A 108 14.16 -6.05 -11.14
C LEU A 108 14.53 -7.49 -11.52
N LEU A 109 14.69 -8.38 -10.54
CA LEU A 109 14.99 -9.79 -10.78
C LEU A 109 13.90 -10.49 -11.58
N THR A 110 12.63 -10.08 -11.39
CA THR A 110 11.51 -10.58 -12.19
C THR A 110 11.72 -10.29 -13.69
N ALA A 111 12.23 -9.11 -14.04
CA ALA A 111 12.51 -8.76 -15.43
C ALA A 111 13.56 -9.69 -16.10
N PHE A 112 14.47 -10.23 -15.32
CA PHE A 112 15.54 -11.13 -15.80
C PHE A 112 15.21 -12.62 -15.63
N SER A 113 14.00 -12.96 -15.18
CA SER A 113 13.60 -14.35 -15.03
C SER A 113 13.56 -15.08 -16.39
N THR A 114 14.13 -16.28 -16.42
CA THR A 114 14.23 -17.11 -17.63
C THR A 114 13.25 -18.29 -17.60
N ASN A 115 12.68 -18.59 -16.44
CA ASN A 115 11.73 -19.68 -16.27
C ASN A 115 10.60 -19.30 -15.29
N VAL A 116 9.52 -20.07 -15.34
CA VAL A 116 8.30 -19.83 -14.56
C VAL A 116 8.55 -19.85 -13.06
N TRP A 117 9.41 -20.72 -12.57
CA TRP A 117 9.66 -20.86 -11.13
C TRP A 117 10.43 -19.67 -10.57
N THR A 118 11.46 -19.20 -11.30
CA THR A 118 12.19 -17.98 -10.88
C THR A 118 11.29 -16.76 -10.95
N PHE A 119 10.44 -16.65 -11.97
CA PHE A 119 9.44 -15.59 -12.07
C PHE A 119 8.49 -15.63 -10.86
N ALA A 120 7.89 -16.80 -10.59
CA ALA A 120 6.93 -16.99 -9.51
C ALA A 120 7.52 -16.66 -8.13
N LEU A 121 8.74 -17.13 -7.85
CA LEU A 121 9.45 -16.83 -6.59
C LEU A 121 9.78 -15.34 -6.46
N CYS A 122 10.30 -14.71 -7.51
CA CYS A 122 10.57 -13.29 -7.48
C CYS A 122 9.29 -12.47 -7.26
N GLN A 123 8.19 -12.82 -7.93
CA GLN A 123 6.90 -12.17 -7.76
C GLN A 123 6.31 -12.39 -6.35
N LEU A 124 6.42 -13.59 -5.80
CA LEU A 124 6.00 -13.87 -4.42
C LEU A 124 6.69 -12.93 -3.44
N VAL A 125 8.03 -12.87 -3.52
CA VAL A 125 8.83 -12.04 -2.60
C VAL A 125 8.60 -10.55 -2.86
N ALA A 126 8.52 -10.13 -4.12
CA ALA A 126 8.18 -8.75 -4.48
C ALA A 126 6.83 -8.34 -3.87
N ARG A 127 5.82 -9.20 -3.93
CA ARG A 127 4.50 -8.94 -3.34
C ARG A 127 4.50 -8.85 -1.81
N ILE A 128 5.32 -9.64 -1.13
CA ILE A 128 5.50 -9.52 0.32
C ILE A 128 5.96 -8.11 0.67
N PHE A 129 6.99 -7.62 -0.02
CA PHE A 129 7.53 -6.29 0.23
C PHE A 129 6.59 -5.18 -0.21
N LEU A 130 5.95 -5.29 -1.38
CA LEU A 130 5.02 -4.32 -1.94
C LEU A 130 3.85 -4.05 -0.97
N LEU A 131 3.16 -5.09 -0.53
CA LEU A 131 2.02 -4.94 0.36
C LEU A 131 2.43 -4.60 1.80
N GLY A 132 3.60 -5.09 2.25
CA GLY A 132 4.19 -4.68 3.51
C GLY A 132 4.49 -3.18 3.50
N GLU A 133 5.04 -2.68 2.41
CA GLU A 133 5.30 -1.24 2.21
C GLU A 133 4.02 -0.42 2.28
N TYR A 134 3.04 -0.78 1.44
CA TYR A 134 1.76 -0.11 1.37
C TYR A 134 1.09 0.03 2.75
N ALA A 135 1.00 -1.07 3.50
CA ALA A 135 0.38 -1.07 4.82
C ALA A 135 1.13 -0.16 5.80
N VAL A 136 2.47 -0.24 5.83
CA VAL A 136 3.29 0.59 6.73
C VAL A 136 3.25 2.06 6.31
N ALA A 137 3.19 2.38 5.00
CA ALA A 137 3.03 3.74 4.50
C ALA A 137 1.70 4.37 4.95
N MET A 138 0.61 3.59 4.95
CA MET A 138 -0.69 4.05 5.46
C MET A 138 -0.67 4.30 6.97
N VAL A 139 -0.02 3.43 7.75
CA VAL A 139 0.19 3.63 9.19
C VAL A 139 1.03 4.89 9.43
N TYR A 140 2.12 5.05 8.69
CA TYR A 140 2.98 6.23 8.78
C TYR A 140 2.18 7.52 8.50
N ALA A 141 1.38 7.54 7.43
CA ALA A 141 0.51 8.66 7.12
C ALA A 141 -0.53 8.91 8.25
N ALA A 142 -1.10 7.85 8.82
CA ALA A 142 -2.07 7.98 9.91
C ALA A 142 -1.45 8.53 11.20
N GLU A 143 -0.17 8.32 11.45
CA GLU A 143 0.55 8.80 12.63
C GLU A 143 1.07 10.24 12.47
N GLU A 144 1.49 10.64 11.26
CA GLU A 144 2.17 11.92 11.00
C GLU A 144 1.20 13.08 10.73
N TYR A 145 -0.02 12.78 10.24
CA TYR A 145 -0.96 13.84 9.89
C TYR A 145 -2.00 14.09 10.98
N PRO A 146 -2.37 15.38 11.23
CA PRO A 146 -3.41 15.76 12.17
C PRO A 146 -4.75 15.08 11.87
N ALA A 147 -5.51 14.73 12.89
CA ALA A 147 -6.77 14.01 12.77
C ALA A 147 -7.76 14.67 11.78
N ALA A 148 -7.82 16.01 11.76
CA ALA A 148 -8.71 16.78 10.89
C ALA A 148 -8.39 16.65 9.39
N ARG A 149 -7.14 16.31 9.01
CA ARG A 149 -6.69 16.20 7.61
C ARG A 149 -6.32 14.77 7.20
N ARG A 150 -6.17 13.87 8.15
CA ARG A 150 -5.71 12.49 7.94
C ARG A 150 -6.53 11.76 6.89
N GLY A 151 -7.86 11.84 6.98
CA GLY A 151 -8.76 11.17 6.04
C GLY A 151 -8.58 11.67 4.61
N MET A 152 -8.45 12.99 4.41
CA MET A 152 -8.20 13.59 3.09
C MET A 152 -6.84 13.16 2.54
N VAL A 153 -5.79 13.23 3.34
CA VAL A 153 -4.43 12.86 2.93
C VAL A 153 -4.37 11.40 2.50
N ILE A 154 -4.88 10.48 3.33
CA ILE A 154 -4.93 9.06 3.02
C ILE A 154 -5.77 8.80 1.78
N GLY A 155 -6.92 9.47 1.64
CA GLY A 155 -7.78 9.34 0.47
C GLY A 155 -7.10 9.75 -0.84
N VAL A 156 -6.32 10.85 -0.83
CA VAL A 156 -5.56 11.28 -2.01
C VAL A 156 -4.42 10.32 -2.32
N ILE A 157 -3.69 9.85 -1.31
CA ILE A 157 -2.63 8.83 -1.50
C ILE A 157 -3.23 7.57 -2.13
N GLN A 158 -4.39 7.10 -1.66
CA GLN A 158 -5.11 5.97 -2.26
C GLN A 158 -5.54 6.23 -3.71
N ALA A 159 -6.01 7.44 -4.03
CA ALA A 159 -6.36 7.82 -5.39
C ALA A 159 -5.14 7.74 -6.32
N CYS A 160 -3.94 8.04 -5.83
CA CYS A 160 -2.70 7.89 -6.59
C CYS A 160 -2.43 6.42 -6.99
N ALA A 161 -2.76 5.43 -6.13
CA ALA A 161 -2.67 4.01 -6.50
C ALA A 161 -3.59 3.69 -7.69
N SER A 162 -4.82 4.19 -7.66
CA SER A 162 -5.77 4.00 -8.77
C SER A 162 -5.27 4.65 -10.07
N LEU A 163 -4.67 5.84 -9.98
CA LEU A 163 -4.03 6.50 -11.13
C LEU A 163 -2.86 5.67 -11.67
N GLY A 164 -2.05 5.08 -10.79
CA GLY A 164 -0.98 4.16 -11.19
C GLY A 164 -1.50 2.96 -11.98
N ALA A 165 -2.60 2.35 -11.53
CA ALA A 165 -3.26 1.26 -12.23
C ALA A 165 -3.77 1.67 -13.62
N ILE A 166 -4.36 2.86 -13.75
CA ILE A 166 -4.83 3.41 -15.04
C ILE A 166 -3.64 3.64 -15.98
N VAL A 167 -2.56 4.26 -15.48
CA VAL A 167 -1.35 4.49 -16.28
C VAL A 167 -0.71 3.17 -16.71
N CYS A 168 -0.69 2.16 -15.83
CA CYS A 168 -0.27 0.81 -16.19
C CYS A 168 -1.07 0.25 -17.37
N ALA A 169 -2.39 0.35 -17.32
CA ALA A 169 -3.27 -0.15 -18.39
C ALA A 169 -3.01 0.55 -19.73
N ILE A 170 -2.66 1.84 -19.72
CA ILE A 170 -2.37 2.64 -20.92
C ILE A 170 -0.95 2.33 -21.45
N VAL A 171 0.05 2.29 -20.56
CA VAL A 171 1.47 2.23 -20.95
C VAL A 171 1.91 0.81 -21.32
N VAL A 172 1.41 -0.20 -20.63
CA VAL A 172 1.85 -1.60 -20.84
C VAL A 172 1.67 -2.08 -22.28
N PRO A 173 0.55 -1.81 -23.00
CA PRO A 173 0.41 -2.21 -24.40
C PRO A 173 1.52 -1.68 -25.33
N PHE A 174 2.05 -0.49 -25.07
CA PHE A 174 3.17 0.07 -25.82
C PHE A 174 4.50 -0.60 -25.43
N LEU A 175 4.70 -0.88 -24.14
CA LEU A 175 5.90 -1.56 -23.67
C LEU A 175 6.00 -3.00 -24.18
N LEU A 176 4.87 -3.68 -24.33
CA LEU A 176 4.81 -5.04 -24.87
C LEU A 176 5.25 -5.13 -26.35
N GLN A 177 5.19 -4.02 -27.10
CA GLN A 177 5.67 -3.95 -28.49
C GLN A 177 7.17 -3.75 -28.61
N THR A 178 7.86 -3.49 -27.49
CA THR A 178 9.33 -3.35 -27.48
C THR A 178 10.02 -4.71 -27.65
N PRO A 179 11.30 -4.76 -28.07
CA PRO A 179 12.06 -6.01 -28.20
C PRO A 179 12.17 -6.81 -26.89
N TRP A 180 12.01 -6.14 -25.74
CA TRP A 180 12.05 -6.74 -24.40
C TRP A 180 10.69 -7.30 -23.95
N GLY A 181 9.61 -7.02 -24.69
CA GLY A 181 8.27 -7.50 -24.41
C GLY A 181 7.82 -7.20 -22.97
N TRP A 182 7.27 -8.20 -22.27
CA TRP A 182 6.80 -8.06 -20.89
C TRP A 182 7.88 -7.66 -19.88
N ARG A 183 9.15 -7.95 -20.17
CA ARG A 183 10.30 -7.57 -19.32
C ARG A 183 10.46 -6.07 -19.20
N SER A 184 10.16 -5.32 -20.27
CA SER A 184 10.21 -3.86 -20.27
C SER A 184 9.29 -3.22 -19.23
N VAL A 185 8.17 -3.86 -18.91
CA VAL A 185 7.22 -3.36 -17.93
C VAL A 185 7.84 -3.25 -16.54
N TYR A 186 8.57 -4.29 -16.13
CA TYR A 186 9.27 -4.30 -14.83
C TYR A 186 10.52 -3.40 -14.85
N LEU A 187 11.27 -3.35 -15.97
CA LEU A 187 12.42 -2.47 -16.08
C LEU A 187 12.02 -1.00 -15.95
N VAL A 188 11.00 -0.58 -16.68
CA VAL A 188 10.49 0.80 -16.60
C VAL A 188 9.93 1.10 -15.23
N GLY A 189 9.17 0.17 -14.62
CA GLY A 189 8.64 0.32 -13.27
C GLY A 189 9.72 0.41 -12.19
N THR A 190 10.87 -0.25 -12.39
CA THR A 190 11.97 -0.23 -11.41
C THR A 190 12.66 1.12 -11.30
N VAL A 191 12.76 1.91 -12.38
CA VAL A 191 13.48 3.20 -12.38
C VAL A 191 12.95 4.16 -11.30
N PRO A 192 11.64 4.47 -11.26
CA PRO A 192 11.11 5.35 -10.21
C PRO A 192 11.24 4.75 -8.82
N LEU A 193 11.17 3.43 -8.67
CA LEU A 193 11.36 2.75 -7.38
C LEU A 193 12.76 2.97 -6.80
N VAL A 194 13.79 2.94 -7.65
CA VAL A 194 15.17 3.27 -7.24
C VAL A 194 15.24 4.72 -6.75
N ILE A 195 14.61 5.66 -7.47
CA ILE A 195 14.58 7.08 -7.08
C ILE A 195 13.89 7.23 -5.71
N ILE A 196 12.76 6.55 -5.51
CA ILE A 196 12.03 6.56 -4.23
C ILE A 196 12.89 5.94 -3.13
N ALA A 197 13.55 4.81 -3.37
CA ALA A 197 14.43 4.16 -2.39
C ALA A 197 15.58 5.08 -1.94
N ILE A 198 16.15 5.87 -2.86
CA ILE A 198 17.19 6.86 -2.54
C ILE A 198 16.59 8.02 -1.74
N ALA A 199 15.42 8.54 -2.14
CA ALA A 199 14.76 9.66 -1.48
C ALA A 199 14.36 9.33 -0.02
N ARG A 200 14.10 8.06 0.29
CA ARG A 200 13.77 7.58 1.65
C ARG A 200 14.85 7.79 2.69
N ARG A 201 16.08 8.02 2.31
CA ARG A 201 17.14 8.37 3.26
C ARG A 201 16.78 9.59 4.11
N ASN A 202 15.96 10.51 3.58
CA ASN A 202 15.52 11.74 4.23
C ASN A 202 14.27 11.59 5.11
N LEU A 203 13.64 10.39 5.17
CA LEU A 203 12.54 10.12 6.09
C LEU A 203 13.01 10.21 7.55
N ARG A 204 12.12 10.73 8.40
CA ARG A 204 12.31 10.72 9.85
C ARG A 204 11.49 9.56 10.44
N GLU A 205 11.83 9.10 11.63
CA GLU A 205 10.95 8.18 12.35
C GLU A 205 9.72 8.95 12.85
N THR A 206 8.55 8.28 12.97
CA THR A 206 7.33 8.93 13.45
C THR A 206 7.50 9.36 14.91
N GLU A 207 6.99 10.55 15.25
CA GLU A 207 7.03 11.05 16.64
C GLU A 207 6.33 10.10 17.61
N ARG A 208 5.25 9.49 17.15
CA ARG A 208 4.50 8.53 17.94
C ARG A 208 5.34 7.31 18.30
N PHE A 209 6.05 6.72 17.33
CA PHE A 209 6.95 5.60 17.58
C PHE A 209 8.08 6.00 18.55
N SER A 210 8.65 7.20 18.38
CA SER A 210 9.73 7.70 19.24
C SER A 210 9.29 7.91 20.69
N ARG A 211 8.05 8.34 20.91
CA ARG A 211 7.47 8.49 22.26
C ARG A 211 7.16 7.14 22.91
N GLU A 212 6.61 6.21 22.16
CA GLU A 212 6.19 4.90 22.66
C GLU A 212 7.38 3.91 22.82
N ALA A 213 8.50 4.15 22.13
CA ALA A 213 9.72 3.33 22.27
C ALA A 213 10.36 3.41 23.66
N GLY A 214 10.04 4.47 24.44
CA GLY A 214 10.44 4.63 25.84
C GLY A 214 9.61 3.83 26.84
N ASP A 215 8.46 3.29 26.44
CA ASP A 215 7.52 2.63 27.33
C ASP A 215 7.60 1.11 27.16
N GLU A 216 8.20 0.41 28.13
CA GLU A 216 8.35 -1.07 28.10
C GLU A 216 6.99 -1.82 28.04
N ALA A 217 5.93 -1.23 28.58
CA ALA A 217 4.57 -1.77 28.52
C ALA A 217 3.99 -1.80 27.11
N SER A 218 4.57 -1.03 26.18
CA SER A 218 4.16 -0.93 24.77
C SER A 218 4.70 -2.07 23.89
N ARG A 219 5.67 -2.85 24.38
CA ARG A 219 6.34 -3.90 23.57
C ARG A 219 5.51 -5.16 23.34
N ASP A 220 4.50 -5.41 24.14
CA ASP A 220 3.63 -6.61 24.01
C ASP A 220 2.41 -6.31 23.13
N ARG A 221 2.65 -6.00 21.85
CA ARG A 221 1.63 -5.68 20.83
C ARG A 221 1.30 -6.91 19.99
N SER A 222 0.91 -8.02 20.62
CA SER A 222 0.46 -9.19 19.89
C SER A 222 -0.92 -8.94 19.27
N PHE A 223 -1.10 -9.30 17.99
CA PHE A 223 -2.39 -9.33 17.29
C PHE A 223 -3.48 -10.07 18.09
N GLY A 224 -3.10 -11.11 18.81
CA GLY A 224 -3.99 -11.84 19.73
C GLY A 224 -4.63 -10.96 20.80
N ARG A 225 -4.02 -9.83 21.17
CA ARG A 225 -4.59 -8.89 22.13
C ARG A 225 -5.81 -8.15 21.55
N ILE A 226 -5.78 -7.80 20.26
CA ILE A 226 -6.90 -7.13 19.57
C ILE A 226 -8.13 -8.04 19.57
N LEU A 227 -7.96 -9.35 19.40
CA LEU A 227 -9.04 -10.34 19.43
C LEU A 227 -9.69 -10.51 20.82
N ARG A 228 -9.01 -10.07 21.89
CA ARG A 228 -9.52 -10.07 23.27
C ARG A 228 -10.19 -8.75 23.65
N THR A 229 -10.18 -7.74 22.77
CA THR A 229 -10.83 -6.44 23.01
C THR A 229 -12.30 -6.46 22.59
N PRO A 230 -13.15 -5.53 23.10
CA PRO A 230 -14.54 -5.38 22.65
C PRO A 230 -14.65 -5.03 21.15
N TYR A 231 -13.55 -4.61 20.50
CA TYR A 231 -13.53 -4.25 19.08
C TYR A 231 -13.39 -5.47 18.14
N ARG A 232 -13.23 -6.69 18.65
CA ARG A 232 -13.07 -7.91 17.84
C ARG A 232 -14.12 -8.06 16.74
N ALA A 233 -15.39 -7.79 17.05
CA ALA A 233 -16.48 -7.90 16.08
C ALA A 233 -16.30 -6.93 14.90
N ARG A 234 -15.89 -5.68 15.17
CA ARG A 234 -15.62 -4.69 14.13
C ARG A 234 -14.41 -5.06 13.26
N VAL A 235 -13.37 -5.64 13.88
CA VAL A 235 -12.21 -6.13 13.14
C VAL A 235 -12.60 -7.25 12.19
N PHE A 236 -13.40 -8.23 12.65
CA PHE A 236 -13.91 -9.30 11.79
C PHE A 236 -14.84 -8.79 10.69
N GLN A 237 -15.73 -7.84 10.98
CA GLN A 237 -16.60 -7.22 9.96
C GLN A 237 -15.77 -6.52 8.87
N LEU A 238 -14.80 -5.69 9.25
CA LEU A 238 -13.92 -5.02 8.32
C LEU A 238 -13.09 -6.02 7.51
N ALA A 239 -12.53 -7.04 8.14
CA ALA A 239 -11.78 -8.09 7.46
C ALA A 239 -12.65 -8.84 6.44
N ALA A 240 -13.91 -9.17 6.78
CA ALA A 240 -14.85 -9.83 5.88
C ALA A 240 -15.21 -8.94 4.69
N ILE A 241 -15.49 -7.65 4.91
CA ILE A 241 -15.78 -6.69 3.84
C ILE A 241 -14.59 -6.58 2.89
N TRP A 242 -13.38 -6.42 3.43
CA TRP A 242 -12.15 -6.34 2.63
C TRP A 242 -11.89 -7.64 1.86
N ALA A 243 -12.05 -8.80 2.50
CA ALA A 243 -11.84 -10.10 1.85
C ALA A 243 -12.81 -10.30 0.67
N LEU A 244 -14.11 -9.99 0.87
CA LEU A 244 -15.11 -10.10 -0.19
C LEU A 244 -14.85 -9.11 -1.34
N THR A 245 -14.51 -7.87 -1.01
CA THR A 245 -14.20 -6.84 -2.03
C THR A 245 -12.98 -7.25 -2.85
N LEU A 246 -11.89 -7.70 -2.20
CA LEU A 246 -10.69 -8.15 -2.88
C LEU A 246 -10.95 -9.40 -3.72
N PHE A 247 -11.72 -10.36 -3.20
CA PHE A 247 -12.06 -11.56 -3.94
C PHE A 247 -12.79 -11.25 -5.25
N CYS A 248 -13.82 -10.39 -5.20
CA CYS A 248 -14.57 -10.01 -6.40
C CYS A 248 -13.73 -9.17 -7.37
N THR A 249 -13.06 -8.13 -6.87
CA THR A 249 -12.35 -7.16 -7.70
C THR A 249 -11.11 -7.78 -8.35
N GLN A 250 -10.33 -8.54 -7.58
CA GLN A 250 -9.07 -9.10 -8.06
C GLN A 250 -9.30 -10.15 -9.15
N ASN A 251 -10.29 -11.02 -8.99
CA ASN A 251 -10.63 -12.00 -10.03
C ASN A 251 -11.12 -11.31 -11.30
N ALA A 252 -12.01 -10.33 -11.17
CA ALA A 252 -12.52 -9.59 -12.33
C ALA A 252 -11.39 -8.89 -13.10
N VAL A 253 -10.48 -8.20 -12.41
CA VAL A 253 -9.39 -7.46 -13.04
C VAL A 253 -8.32 -8.39 -13.63
N THR A 254 -7.93 -9.45 -12.91
CA THR A 254 -6.84 -10.33 -13.36
C THR A 254 -7.21 -11.12 -14.59
N PHE A 255 -8.45 -11.62 -14.65
CA PHE A 255 -8.88 -12.49 -15.74
C PHE A 255 -9.70 -11.79 -16.82
N TRP A 256 -9.97 -10.49 -16.68
CA TRP A 256 -10.75 -9.73 -17.68
C TRP A 256 -10.23 -9.91 -19.12
N LYS A 257 -8.92 -9.82 -19.31
CA LYS A 257 -8.31 -9.96 -20.63
C LYS A 257 -8.41 -11.37 -21.21
N GLU A 258 -8.43 -12.38 -20.36
CA GLU A 258 -8.57 -13.78 -20.80
C GLU A 258 -9.97 -14.10 -21.31
N PHE A 259 -10.99 -13.36 -20.83
CA PHE A 259 -12.37 -13.51 -21.25
C PHE A 259 -12.81 -12.54 -22.36
N ALA A 260 -12.04 -11.48 -22.60
CA ALA A 260 -12.37 -10.43 -23.58
C ALA A 260 -11.71 -10.65 -24.95
N ILE A 261 -10.89 -11.68 -25.10
CA ILE A 261 -10.26 -12.12 -26.34
C ILE A 261 -10.95 -13.40 -26.83
#